data_3ae4146aa60be6bc47588ef3b598e4da
#
_entry.id   3ae4146aa60be6bc47588ef3b598e4da
#
_cell.length_a   1.000
_cell.length_b   1.000
_cell.length_c   1.000
_cell.angle_alpha   90.00
_cell.angle_beta   90.00
_cell.angle_gamma   90.00
#
_symmetry.space_group_name_H-M   'P 1'
#
loop_
_entity.id
_entity.type
_entity.pdbx_description
1 polymer ?
#
loop_
_entity_poly.entity_id
_entity_poly.type
_entity_poly.pdbx_seq_one_letter_code
_entity_poly.pdbx_strand_id
1 'polypeptide(L)'
;IIQLVEKKGERINCRHILLRPRISATDKVTAIERLDSIRHQITADSLQFEQAVIQFSQDKNTVMNGGLMINPNTGGSSFEYQDLAPEIAKQIYALKEGEVSQPFVMMDETKNREVCAIVKVKKKTDVHRANLSDDFQAIKSMLEAKLSEDFIHNWIIKKQKTTFIQIDPEWQNCEFEFPGWVH
;
A
#
# COMPACT_ATOMS: atom_id res chain seq x y z
N ILE A 1 -21.23 -6.76 21.55
CA ILE A 1 -22.64 -6.91 21.96
C ILE A 1 -23.49 -6.36 20.83
N ILE A 2 -24.48 -7.13 20.40
CA ILE A 2 -25.44 -6.72 19.37
C ILE A 2 -26.83 -6.76 19.99
N GLN A 3 -27.60 -5.68 19.86
CA GLN A 3 -28.99 -5.58 20.28
C GLN A 3 -29.87 -5.54 19.04
N LEU A 4 -30.80 -6.48 18.94
CA LEU A 4 -31.86 -6.40 17.95
C LEU A 4 -32.89 -5.36 18.40
N VAL A 5 -33.14 -4.35 17.56
CA VAL A 5 -34.12 -3.29 17.82
C VAL A 5 -35.48 -3.64 17.20
N GLU A 6 -35.46 -4.08 15.94
CA GLU A 6 -36.68 -4.43 15.21
C GLU A 6 -36.35 -5.43 14.09
N LYS A 7 -37.32 -6.29 13.78
CA LYS A 7 -37.27 -7.19 12.61
C LYS A 7 -38.59 -7.06 11.83
N LYS A 8 -38.49 -6.72 10.54
CA LYS A 8 -39.62 -6.65 9.60
C LYS A 8 -39.33 -7.51 8.39
N GLY A 9 -39.83 -8.74 8.36
CA GLY A 9 -39.52 -9.72 7.32
C GLY A 9 -38.04 -10.04 7.32
N GLU A 10 -37.33 -9.80 6.21
CA GLU A 10 -35.89 -10.00 6.07
C GLU A 10 -35.05 -8.78 6.54
N ARG A 11 -35.67 -7.65 6.81
CA ARG A 11 -34.96 -6.44 7.26
C ARG A 11 -34.80 -6.47 8.77
N ILE A 12 -33.57 -6.22 9.20
CA ILE A 12 -33.16 -6.22 10.61
C ILE A 12 -32.59 -4.85 10.94
N ASN A 13 -33.12 -4.24 12.01
CA ASN A 13 -32.56 -3.02 12.61
C ASN A 13 -31.87 -3.44 13.92
N CYS A 14 -30.57 -3.17 14.04
CA CYS A 14 -29.81 -3.53 15.23
C CYS A 14 -28.85 -2.41 15.64
N ARG A 15 -28.52 -2.40 16.93
CA ARG A 15 -27.44 -1.56 17.51
C ARG A 15 -26.32 -2.46 17.97
N HIS A 16 -25.08 -1.94 17.94
CA HIS A 16 -23.96 -2.71 18.45
C HIS A 16 -23.04 -1.86 19.32
N ILE A 17 -22.35 -2.53 20.23
CA ILE A 17 -21.22 -2.00 21.00
C ILE A 17 -20.01 -2.81 20.58
N LEU A 18 -19.03 -2.18 19.98
CA LEU A 18 -17.76 -2.78 19.59
C LEU A 18 -16.67 -2.27 20.55
N LEU A 19 -16.03 -3.20 21.27
CA LEU A 19 -14.84 -2.92 22.06
C LEU A 19 -13.62 -3.52 21.35
N ARG A 20 -12.61 -2.70 21.12
CA ARG A 20 -11.32 -3.19 20.63
C ARG A 20 -10.41 -3.43 21.84
N PRO A 21 -9.86 -4.64 22.03
CA PRO A 21 -8.87 -4.87 23.08
C PRO A 21 -7.66 -3.98 22.85
N ARG A 22 -7.13 -3.41 23.93
CA ARG A 22 -5.87 -2.67 23.88
C ARG A 22 -4.72 -3.67 23.98
N ILE A 23 -3.71 -3.51 23.12
CA ILE A 23 -2.47 -4.28 23.21
C ILE A 23 -1.73 -3.78 24.44
N SER A 24 -1.40 -4.70 25.36
CA SER A 24 -0.66 -4.36 26.57
C SER A 24 0.85 -4.19 26.25
N ALA A 25 1.58 -3.52 27.14
CA ALA A 25 3.03 -3.43 27.02
C ALA A 25 3.70 -4.82 27.06
N THR A 26 3.16 -5.72 27.86
CA THR A 26 3.64 -7.12 27.98
C THR A 26 3.44 -7.90 26.67
N ASP A 27 2.32 -7.72 25.96
CA ASP A 27 2.08 -8.37 24.68
C ASP A 27 3.09 -7.93 23.62
N LYS A 28 3.46 -6.64 23.63
CA LYS A 28 4.50 -6.11 22.73
C LYS A 28 5.87 -6.72 23.02
N VAL A 29 6.25 -6.79 24.28
CA VAL A 29 7.53 -7.40 24.69
C VAL A 29 7.59 -8.85 24.24
N THR A 30 6.56 -9.64 24.50
CA THR A 30 6.48 -11.04 24.08
C THR A 30 6.55 -11.20 22.56
N ALA A 31 5.88 -10.31 21.82
CA ALA A 31 5.92 -10.31 20.35
C ALA A 31 7.33 -9.98 19.82
N ILE A 32 8.01 -9.01 20.41
CA ILE A 32 9.39 -8.63 20.06
C ILE A 32 10.36 -9.78 20.34
N GLU A 33 10.28 -10.41 21.52
CA GLU A 33 11.13 -11.55 21.89
C GLU A 33 10.93 -12.72 20.92
N ARG A 34 9.66 -12.99 20.56
CA ARG A 34 9.36 -14.03 19.57
C ARG A 34 9.94 -13.72 18.19
N LEU A 35 9.80 -12.47 17.71
CA LEU A 35 10.38 -12.04 16.44
C LEU A 35 11.91 -12.08 16.47
N ASP A 36 12.54 -11.73 17.60
CA ASP A 36 13.99 -11.81 17.73
C ASP A 36 14.48 -13.27 17.68
N SER A 37 13.76 -14.18 18.32
CA SER A 37 14.07 -15.63 18.20
C SER A 37 13.98 -16.11 16.75
N ILE A 38 12.95 -15.70 16.00
CA ILE A 38 12.81 -16.02 14.56
C ILE A 38 13.94 -15.39 13.76
N ARG A 39 14.29 -14.13 14.03
CA ARG A 39 15.40 -13.43 13.39
C ARG A 39 16.73 -14.17 13.59
N HIS A 40 16.99 -14.64 14.79
CA HIS A 40 18.19 -15.43 15.08
C HIS A 40 18.25 -16.73 14.26
N GLN A 41 17.14 -17.43 14.11
CA GLN A 41 17.07 -18.62 13.26
C GLN A 41 17.34 -18.30 11.78
N ILE A 42 16.81 -17.17 11.29
CA ILE A 42 17.05 -16.72 9.92
C ILE A 42 18.53 -16.33 9.73
N THR A 43 19.09 -15.59 10.69
CA THR A 43 20.48 -15.14 10.61
C THR A 43 21.49 -16.30 10.72
N ALA A 44 21.12 -17.36 11.45
CA ALA A 44 21.88 -18.60 11.55
C ALA A 44 21.68 -19.56 10.35
N ASP A 45 20.94 -19.13 9.32
CA ASP A 45 20.57 -19.89 8.11
C ASP A 45 19.85 -21.23 8.40
N SER A 46 19.27 -21.37 9.60
CA SER A 46 18.49 -22.54 10.00
C SER A 46 17.02 -22.44 9.54
N LEU A 47 16.56 -21.25 9.15
CA LEU A 47 15.21 -20.98 8.65
C LEU A 47 15.28 -19.93 7.54
N GLN A 48 14.69 -20.20 6.39
CA GLN A 48 14.60 -19.22 5.32
C GLN A 48 13.52 -18.16 5.65
N PHE A 49 13.77 -16.91 5.28
CA PHE A 49 12.86 -15.80 5.60
C PHE A 49 11.44 -16.03 5.06
N GLU A 50 11.33 -16.51 3.85
CA GLU A 50 10.07 -16.80 3.18
C GLU A 50 9.29 -17.92 3.90
N GLN A 51 9.99 -18.92 4.42
CA GLN A 51 9.39 -19.99 5.24
C GLN A 51 8.92 -19.44 6.58
N ALA A 52 9.73 -18.58 7.22
CA ALA A 52 9.33 -17.91 8.46
C ALA A 52 8.08 -17.08 8.28
N VAL A 53 7.95 -16.38 7.15
CA VAL A 53 6.73 -15.60 6.81
C VAL A 53 5.51 -16.51 6.73
N ILE A 54 5.59 -17.61 5.99
CA ILE A 54 4.47 -18.55 5.83
C ILE A 54 4.04 -19.16 7.17
N GLN A 55 4.98 -19.44 8.07
CA GLN A 55 4.72 -20.08 9.36
C GLN A 55 4.22 -19.11 10.43
N PHE A 56 4.73 -17.88 10.45
CA PHE A 56 4.57 -16.99 11.61
C PHE A 56 3.92 -15.67 11.29
N SER A 57 3.90 -15.21 10.02
CA SER A 57 3.33 -13.92 9.67
C SER A 57 1.81 -13.90 9.81
N GLN A 58 1.30 -12.82 10.37
CA GLN A 58 -0.13 -12.52 10.46
C GLN A 58 -0.60 -11.49 9.43
N ASP A 59 0.31 -11.06 8.54
CA ASP A 59 -0.04 -10.15 7.47
C ASP A 59 -0.59 -10.92 6.27
N LYS A 60 -1.91 -10.88 6.12
CA LYS A 60 -2.63 -11.57 5.04
C LYS A 60 -2.27 -11.08 3.65
N ASN A 61 -1.75 -9.86 3.52
CA ASN A 61 -1.44 -9.26 2.22
C ASN A 61 -0.16 -9.83 1.63
N THR A 62 0.80 -10.20 2.48
CA THR A 62 2.13 -10.62 2.04
C THR A 62 2.48 -12.07 2.34
N VAL A 63 1.74 -12.75 3.25
CA VAL A 63 2.03 -14.13 3.65
C VAL A 63 2.06 -15.11 2.48
N MET A 64 1.15 -14.95 1.50
CA MET A 64 1.03 -15.87 0.36
C MET A 64 2.15 -15.70 -0.68
N ASN A 65 2.87 -14.57 -0.65
CA ASN A 65 3.99 -14.31 -1.55
C ASN A 65 5.34 -14.24 -0.81
N GLY A 66 5.43 -14.92 0.34
CA GLY A 66 6.67 -15.03 1.11
C GLY A 66 7.12 -13.73 1.77
N GLY A 67 6.20 -12.82 2.04
CA GLY A 67 6.49 -11.54 2.68
C GLY A 67 6.89 -10.41 1.72
N LEU A 68 6.83 -10.66 0.40
CA LEU A 68 7.19 -9.63 -0.58
C LEU A 68 6.18 -8.48 -0.55
N MET A 69 6.66 -7.29 -0.26
CA MET A 69 5.86 -6.07 -0.29
C MET A 69 5.69 -5.59 -1.74
N ILE A 70 4.51 -5.09 -2.04
CA ILE A 70 4.18 -4.50 -3.35
C ILE A 70 3.94 -3.00 -3.17
N ASN A 71 4.63 -2.20 -3.96
CA ASN A 71 4.47 -0.76 -3.99
C ASN A 71 3.12 -0.41 -4.65
N PRO A 72 2.18 0.21 -3.95
CA PRO A 72 0.86 0.52 -4.50
C PRO A 72 0.91 1.54 -5.64
N ASN A 73 1.97 2.36 -5.71
CA ASN A 73 2.10 3.41 -6.72
C ASN A 73 2.61 2.84 -8.06
N THR A 74 3.48 1.83 -8.01
CA THR A 74 4.13 1.28 -9.21
C THR A 74 3.64 -0.13 -9.57
N GLY A 75 3.00 -0.84 -8.62
CA GLY A 75 2.64 -2.25 -8.77
C GLY A 75 3.84 -3.22 -8.76
N GLY A 76 5.05 -2.70 -8.55
CA GLY A 76 6.28 -3.47 -8.44
C GLY A 76 6.67 -3.78 -6.99
N SER A 77 7.78 -4.47 -6.82
CA SER A 77 8.35 -4.79 -5.48
C SER A 77 9.51 -3.87 -5.09
N SER A 78 9.76 -2.83 -5.88
CA SER A 78 10.77 -1.82 -5.60
C SER A 78 10.13 -0.61 -4.93
N PHE A 79 10.82 -0.05 -3.95
CA PHE A 79 10.36 1.10 -3.18
C PHE A 79 11.44 2.16 -3.13
N GLU A 80 11.06 3.41 -3.30
CA GLU A 80 11.86 4.54 -2.84
C GLU A 80 11.62 4.76 -1.34
N TYR A 81 12.56 5.41 -0.66
CA TYR A 81 12.42 5.65 0.79
C TYR A 81 11.15 6.41 1.17
N GLN A 82 10.69 7.30 0.30
CA GLN A 82 9.46 8.07 0.47
C GLN A 82 8.17 7.25 0.32
N ASP A 83 8.23 6.10 -0.36
CA ASP A 83 7.08 5.19 -0.54
C ASP A 83 6.88 4.26 0.65
N LEU A 84 7.84 4.22 1.56
CA LEU A 84 7.82 3.34 2.73
C LEU A 84 7.29 4.06 3.96
N ALA A 85 6.59 3.32 4.83
CA ALA A 85 6.27 3.82 6.15
C ALA A 85 7.56 4.25 6.88
N PRO A 86 7.55 5.40 7.60
CA PRO A 86 8.75 5.96 8.22
C PRO A 86 9.50 4.98 9.11
N GLU A 87 8.78 4.13 9.83
CA GLU A 87 9.35 3.09 10.71
C GLU A 87 10.12 2.04 9.91
N ILE A 88 9.59 1.61 8.77
CA ILE A 88 10.25 0.65 7.87
C ILE A 88 11.46 1.31 7.20
N ALA A 89 11.30 2.52 6.66
CA ALA A 89 12.37 3.27 6.01
C ALA A 89 13.58 3.44 6.93
N LYS A 90 13.33 3.78 8.22
CA LYS A 90 14.37 3.91 9.25
C LYS A 90 15.15 2.61 9.45
N GLN A 91 14.50 1.47 9.45
CA GLN A 91 15.18 0.17 9.62
C GLN A 91 16.01 -0.19 8.38
N ILE A 92 15.43 -0.03 7.20
CA ILE A 92 16.08 -0.42 5.93
C ILE A 92 17.31 0.46 5.63
N TYR A 93 17.31 1.72 6.06
CA TYR A 93 18.43 2.64 5.81
C TYR A 93 19.77 2.07 6.30
N ALA A 94 19.77 1.44 7.48
CA ALA A 94 20.96 0.87 8.11
C ALA A 94 21.34 -0.52 7.60
N LEU A 95 20.44 -1.21 6.87
CA LEU A 95 20.63 -2.58 6.43
C LEU A 95 21.33 -2.66 5.07
N LYS A 96 22.13 -3.72 4.92
CA LYS A 96 22.69 -4.14 3.65
C LYS A 96 21.75 -5.14 2.94
N GLU A 97 22.05 -5.41 1.68
CA GLU A 97 21.36 -6.45 0.93
C GLU A 97 21.48 -7.82 1.62
N GLY A 98 20.35 -8.51 1.74
CA GLY A 98 20.24 -9.80 2.44
C GLY A 98 20.05 -9.72 3.95
N GLU A 99 20.30 -8.57 4.58
CA GLU A 99 20.18 -8.42 6.03
C GLU A 99 18.73 -8.31 6.50
N VAL A 100 18.51 -8.77 7.75
CA VAL A 100 17.22 -8.70 8.45
C VAL A 100 17.31 -7.69 9.59
N SER A 101 16.30 -6.84 9.71
CA SER A 101 16.23 -5.82 10.77
C SER A 101 16.11 -6.42 12.17
N GLN A 102 16.39 -5.62 13.18
CA GLN A 102 15.90 -5.87 14.52
C GLN A 102 14.37 -5.81 14.53
N PRO A 103 13.69 -6.51 15.47
CA PRO A 103 12.26 -6.34 15.68
C PRO A 103 11.94 -4.89 16.04
N PHE A 104 10.90 -4.34 15.42
CA PHE A 104 10.44 -2.98 15.70
C PHE A 104 8.92 -2.91 15.72
N VAL A 105 8.41 -1.82 16.29
CA VAL A 105 6.98 -1.53 16.34
C VAL A 105 6.64 -0.53 15.24
N MET A 106 5.56 -0.78 14.51
CA MET A 106 5.02 0.14 13.52
C MET A 106 3.49 0.21 13.59
N MET A 107 2.90 1.20 12.95
CA MET A 107 1.45 1.31 12.82
C MET A 107 0.97 0.59 11.56
N ASP A 108 0.06 -0.36 11.71
CA ASP A 108 -0.71 -0.92 10.59
C ASP A 108 -1.86 0.05 10.30
N GLU A 109 -1.71 0.88 9.28
CA GLU A 109 -2.68 1.92 8.91
C GLU A 109 -4.03 1.33 8.50
N THR A 110 -4.03 0.16 7.86
CA THR A 110 -5.27 -0.50 7.41
C THR A 110 -6.13 -0.96 8.58
N LYS A 111 -5.51 -1.38 9.67
CA LYS A 111 -6.17 -1.87 10.88
C LYS A 111 -6.15 -0.87 12.03
N ASN A 112 -5.45 0.26 11.83
CA ASN A 112 -5.24 1.31 12.83
C ASN A 112 -4.81 0.73 14.18
N ARG A 113 -3.75 -0.08 14.17
CA ARG A 113 -3.19 -0.72 15.37
C ARG A 113 -1.67 -0.86 15.27
N GLU A 114 -1.01 -0.88 16.41
CA GLU A 114 0.42 -1.19 16.47
C GLU A 114 0.64 -2.68 16.18
N VAL A 115 1.69 -2.96 15.43
CA VAL A 115 2.18 -4.30 15.13
C VAL A 115 3.70 -4.36 15.31
N CYS A 116 4.20 -5.53 15.63
CA CYS A 116 5.64 -5.79 15.66
C CYS A 116 6.05 -6.45 14.35
N ALA A 117 7.16 -6.00 13.79
CA ALA A 117 7.65 -6.48 12.50
C ALA A 117 9.16 -6.68 12.47
N ILE A 118 9.63 -7.50 11.55
CA ILE A 118 11.00 -7.57 11.05
C ILE A 118 10.94 -7.44 9.53
N VAL A 119 11.93 -6.83 8.93
CA VAL A 119 12.05 -6.67 7.47
C VAL A 119 13.38 -7.20 6.99
N LYS A 120 13.41 -7.76 5.76
CA LYS A 120 14.61 -8.19 5.07
C LYS A 120 14.78 -7.37 3.81
N VAL A 121 15.98 -6.87 3.58
CA VAL A 121 16.33 -6.21 2.32
C VAL A 121 16.70 -7.28 1.31
N LYS A 122 15.88 -7.46 0.27
CA LYS A 122 16.15 -8.46 -0.77
C LYS A 122 17.19 -7.98 -1.78
N LYS A 123 17.08 -6.74 -2.23
CA LYS A 123 18.01 -6.09 -3.15
C LYS A 123 18.05 -4.61 -2.83
N LYS A 124 19.20 -4.00 -2.91
CA LYS A 124 19.41 -2.56 -2.81
C LYS A 124 19.98 -2.06 -4.14
N THR A 125 19.29 -1.14 -4.77
CA THR A 125 19.71 -0.56 -6.04
C THR A 125 20.27 0.82 -5.77
N ASP A 126 21.49 1.07 -6.21
CA ASP A 126 22.11 2.40 -6.11
C ASP A 126 21.42 3.38 -7.06
N VAL A 127 21.61 4.67 -6.80
CA VAL A 127 21.10 5.73 -7.68
C VAL A 127 21.62 5.50 -9.09
N HIS A 128 20.73 5.29 -10.03
CA HIS A 128 21.05 5.03 -11.42
C HIS A 128 20.10 5.79 -12.34
N ARG A 129 20.48 5.89 -13.62
CA ARG A 129 19.58 6.43 -14.63
C ARG A 129 18.53 5.38 -14.97
N ALA A 130 17.26 5.79 -15.01
CA ALA A 130 16.14 4.89 -15.28
C ALA A 130 16.39 4.04 -16.54
N ASN A 131 16.19 2.74 -16.41
CA ASN A 131 16.37 1.77 -17.49
C ASN A 131 15.27 0.69 -17.45
N LEU A 132 15.05 0.03 -18.60
CA LEU A 132 13.99 -0.97 -18.75
C LEU A 132 14.25 -2.27 -17.98
N SER A 133 15.48 -2.54 -17.55
CA SER A 133 15.81 -3.76 -16.82
C SER A 133 15.39 -3.69 -15.36
N ASP A 134 15.68 -2.56 -14.72
CA ASP A 134 15.46 -2.40 -13.28
C ASP A 134 14.13 -1.66 -12.97
N ASP A 135 13.71 -0.74 -13.86
CA ASP A 135 12.58 0.18 -13.63
C ASP A 135 11.36 -0.13 -14.51
N PHE A 136 11.28 -1.32 -15.11
CA PHE A 136 10.22 -1.66 -16.07
C PHE A 136 8.81 -1.36 -15.57
N GLN A 137 8.49 -1.72 -14.33
CA GLN A 137 7.15 -1.51 -13.78
C GLN A 137 6.84 -0.02 -13.56
N ALA A 138 7.80 0.76 -13.09
CA ALA A 138 7.64 2.20 -12.91
C ALA A 138 7.44 2.90 -14.26
N ILE A 139 8.28 2.58 -15.24
CA ILE A 139 8.18 3.14 -16.61
C ILE A 139 6.86 2.73 -17.26
N LYS A 140 6.45 1.47 -17.10
CA LYS A 140 5.17 0.96 -17.60
C LYS A 140 4.00 1.73 -17.00
N SER A 141 3.96 1.87 -15.66
CA SER A 141 2.88 2.60 -14.97
C SER A 141 2.80 4.07 -15.40
N MET A 142 3.95 4.74 -15.56
CA MET A 142 4.01 6.11 -16.08
C MET A 142 3.46 6.21 -17.51
N LEU A 143 3.84 5.26 -18.37
CA LEU A 143 3.35 5.22 -19.75
C LEU A 143 1.85 4.94 -19.80
N GLU A 144 1.36 3.99 -19.04
CA GLU A 144 -0.07 3.68 -18.98
C GLU A 144 -0.90 4.86 -18.48
N ALA A 145 -0.42 5.58 -17.46
CA ALA A 145 -1.07 6.79 -16.96
C ALA A 145 -1.13 7.86 -18.05
N LYS A 146 -0.02 8.12 -18.74
CA LYS A 146 0.04 9.10 -19.83
C LYS A 146 -0.87 8.72 -21.00
N LEU A 147 -0.85 7.46 -21.43
CA LEU A 147 -1.72 7.00 -22.52
C LEU A 147 -3.20 7.11 -22.15
N SER A 148 -3.53 6.84 -20.90
CA SER A 148 -4.90 6.99 -20.38
C SER A 148 -5.34 8.45 -20.39
N GLU A 149 -4.48 9.36 -19.95
CA GLU A 149 -4.71 10.81 -19.97
C GLU A 149 -4.92 11.32 -21.41
N ASP A 150 -4.00 10.98 -22.33
CA ASP A 150 -4.08 11.33 -23.74
C ASP A 150 -5.36 10.77 -24.39
N PHE A 151 -5.73 9.54 -24.04
CA PHE A 151 -6.97 8.92 -24.55
C PHE A 151 -8.21 9.67 -24.06
N ILE A 152 -8.29 9.98 -22.77
CA ILE A 152 -9.42 10.72 -22.18
C ILE A 152 -9.49 12.13 -22.79
N HIS A 153 -8.36 12.82 -22.91
CA HIS A 153 -8.28 14.15 -23.52
C HIS A 153 -8.83 14.15 -24.95
N ASN A 154 -8.34 13.24 -25.78
CA ASN A 154 -8.80 13.10 -27.16
C ASN A 154 -10.27 12.68 -27.27
N TRP A 155 -10.73 11.83 -26.35
CA TRP A 155 -12.13 11.42 -26.28
C TRP A 155 -13.05 12.61 -25.93
N ILE A 156 -12.67 13.44 -24.96
CA ILE A 156 -13.41 14.66 -24.60
C ILE A 156 -13.52 15.60 -25.79
N ILE A 157 -12.40 15.91 -26.46
CA ILE A 157 -12.38 16.78 -27.65
C ILE A 157 -13.31 16.24 -28.76
N LYS A 158 -13.28 14.92 -28.97
CA LYS A 158 -14.17 14.27 -29.95
C LYS A 158 -15.63 14.37 -29.54
N LYS A 159 -15.93 14.19 -28.26
CA LYS A 159 -17.31 14.29 -27.74
C LYS A 159 -17.85 15.70 -27.73
N GLN A 160 -17.05 16.71 -27.45
CA GLN A 160 -17.44 18.12 -27.56
C GLN A 160 -18.03 18.46 -28.95
N LYS A 161 -17.43 17.94 -30.01
CA LYS A 161 -17.89 18.18 -31.40
C LYS A 161 -19.24 17.54 -31.73
N THR A 162 -19.67 16.53 -30.99
CA THR A 162 -20.88 15.74 -31.29
C THR A 162 -21.96 15.85 -30.23
N THR A 163 -21.69 16.50 -29.11
CA THR A 163 -22.62 16.64 -27.99
C THR A 163 -23.19 18.04 -27.96
N PHE A 164 -24.50 18.17 -27.86
CA PHE A 164 -25.12 19.45 -27.63
C PHE A 164 -24.78 19.95 -26.24
N ILE A 165 -24.21 21.15 -26.14
CA ILE A 165 -23.77 21.77 -24.90
C ILE A 165 -24.32 23.19 -24.88
N GLN A 166 -25.00 23.54 -23.80
CA GLN A 166 -25.49 24.88 -23.54
C GLN A 166 -24.89 25.37 -22.22
N ILE A 167 -24.14 26.47 -22.30
CA ILE A 167 -23.54 27.12 -21.13
C ILE A 167 -24.21 28.47 -20.94
N ASP A 168 -24.62 28.76 -19.71
CA ASP A 168 -25.20 30.08 -19.37
C ASP A 168 -24.19 31.17 -19.68
N PRO A 169 -24.67 32.35 -20.20
CA PRO A 169 -23.79 33.45 -20.61
C PRO A 169 -22.82 33.93 -19.56
N GLU A 170 -23.21 33.82 -18.27
CA GLU A 170 -22.36 34.21 -17.14
C GLU A 170 -21.10 33.37 -17.01
N TRP A 171 -21.11 32.10 -17.49
CA TRP A 171 -20.03 31.15 -17.38
C TRP A 171 -19.24 30.97 -18.68
N GLN A 172 -19.65 31.58 -19.79
CA GLN A 172 -18.98 31.39 -21.09
C GLN A 172 -17.58 31.98 -21.15
N ASN A 173 -17.27 32.95 -20.29
CA ASN A 173 -15.95 33.59 -20.20
C ASN A 173 -15.00 32.92 -19.20
N CYS A 174 -15.36 31.77 -18.63
CA CYS A 174 -14.47 31.02 -17.75
C CYS A 174 -13.35 30.32 -18.52
N GLU A 175 -12.18 30.19 -17.90
CA GLU A 175 -11.11 29.33 -18.41
C GLU A 175 -11.50 27.87 -18.17
N PHE A 176 -11.79 27.16 -19.25
CA PHE A 176 -12.07 25.72 -19.20
C PHE A 176 -10.80 24.93 -19.48
N GLU A 177 -10.61 23.84 -18.74
CA GLU A 177 -9.49 22.89 -18.97
C GLU A 177 -9.47 22.38 -20.40
N PHE A 178 -10.65 22.15 -21.00
CA PHE A 178 -10.79 21.74 -22.39
C PHE A 178 -11.43 22.91 -23.18
N PRO A 179 -10.69 23.61 -24.04
CA PRO A 179 -11.27 24.61 -24.93
C PRO A 179 -12.22 23.93 -25.92
N GLY A 180 -13.37 24.53 -26.18
CA GLY A 180 -14.37 24.00 -27.12
C GLY A 180 -15.72 23.64 -26.50
N TRP A 181 -15.96 24.05 -25.25
CA TRP A 181 -17.26 24.00 -24.63
C TRP A 181 -18.20 25.15 -25.08
N VAL A 182 -17.62 26.26 -25.52
CA VAL A 182 -18.33 27.44 -26.02
C VAL A 182 -18.17 27.47 -27.55
N HIS A 183 -19.30 27.46 -28.26
CA HIS A 183 -19.36 27.52 -29.73
C HIS A 183 -20.00 28.85 -30.17
#